data_d5832f9f70b8a90831e57d5e08d24da5
#
_entry.id   d5832f9f70b8a90831e57d5e08d24da5
#
_cell.length_a   1.000
_cell.length_b   1.000
_cell.length_c   1.000
_cell.angle_alpha   90.00
_cell.angle_beta   90.00
_cell.angle_gamma   90.00
#
_symmetry.space_group_name_H-M   'P 1'
#
loop_
_entity.id
_entity.type
_entity.pdbx_description
1 polymer ?
#
loop_
_entity_poly.entity_id
_entity_poly.type
_entity_poly.pdbx_seq_one_letter_code
_entity_poly.pdbx_strand_id
1 'polypeptide(L)'
;MVAPGASVDASGAFLSPDLRRNVQTDIESAAGKAASPKARKPKKERLDDLLIAQGAFASRDEVLRAVMAREVRVDDVYVSSAAVKVSPEADIFLKNRKRYVSRGGRKLQGALDAFGQDVRGMRCIDIGSSTGGFTDCLLQAGAAHVACVDVNYGQLAWKIRQDERVAVFERTNIKTADPVELGAPFDLIVIDVSFIGLAALTETFPPLCREPALCAQGVASGSQVASSAMGEANPTVFIGLVKPQFESRHDETDHGVVRDEAVRLRTVEEVRSALEEVGFAVTGVVESPITGPEGNVEYLVRAEFRG
;
A
#
# COMPACT_ATOMS: atom_id res chain seq x y z
N MET A 1 26.83 2.25 25.86
CA MET A 1 25.65 2.97 26.33
C MET A 1 25.63 4.31 25.58
N VAL A 2 24.84 4.43 24.53
CA VAL A 2 24.70 5.68 23.76
C VAL A 2 23.30 6.22 24.04
N ALA A 3 23.23 7.49 24.46
CA ALA A 3 21.99 8.17 24.81
C ALA A 3 21.14 8.48 23.54
N PRO A 4 19.81 8.41 23.57
CA PRO A 4 18.96 8.72 22.44
C PRO A 4 18.83 10.25 22.27
N GLY A 5 19.04 10.75 21.05
CA GLY A 5 18.69 12.12 20.69
C GLY A 5 19.75 12.99 19.99
N ALA A 6 20.50 12.47 19.05
CA ALA A 6 21.35 13.29 18.18
C ALA A 6 20.82 13.29 16.74
N SER A 7 20.42 14.45 16.22
CA SER A 7 20.12 14.66 14.80
C SER A 7 21.37 15.19 14.08
N VAL A 8 21.65 14.69 12.88
CA VAL A 8 22.75 15.08 12.00
C VAL A 8 22.22 15.83 10.77
N ASP A 9 23.02 16.73 10.20
CA ASP A 9 22.73 17.39 8.93
C ASP A 9 23.14 16.53 7.72
N ALA A 10 22.85 17.00 6.52
CA ALA A 10 23.14 16.30 5.26
C ALA A 10 24.66 16.14 4.96
N SER A 11 25.56 16.65 5.80
CA SER A 11 27.02 16.52 5.68
C SER A 11 27.64 15.64 6.78
N GLY A 12 26.87 15.14 7.73
CA GLY A 12 27.33 14.20 8.75
C GLY A 12 28.08 14.82 9.93
N ALA A 13 28.01 16.15 10.14
CA ALA A 13 28.69 16.82 11.24
C ALA A 13 27.77 17.12 12.43
N PHE A 14 28.28 16.95 13.66
CA PHE A 14 27.56 17.28 14.89
C PHE A 14 27.54 18.79 15.14
N LEU A 15 26.33 19.36 15.27
CA LEU A 15 26.16 20.77 15.65
C LEU A 15 26.08 20.94 17.18
N SER A 16 26.87 21.85 17.72
CA SER A 16 26.91 22.15 19.15
C SER A 16 25.71 23.01 19.61
N PRO A 17 25.31 22.94 20.90
CA PRO A 17 24.07 23.53 21.42
C PRO A 17 23.99 25.07 21.42
N ASP A 18 25.07 25.79 21.23
CA ASP A 18 25.09 27.23 21.42
C ASP A 18 24.64 28.09 20.22
N LEU A 19 24.39 27.48 19.07
CA LEU A 19 23.95 28.20 17.86
C LEU A 19 22.41 28.40 17.77
N ARG A 20 21.64 27.88 18.73
CA ARG A 20 20.18 27.99 18.70
C ARG A 20 19.60 29.26 19.30
N ARG A 21 20.42 30.14 19.91
CA ARG A 21 19.94 31.31 20.66
C ARG A 21 19.91 32.61 19.87
N ASN A 22 20.51 32.68 18.69
CA ASN A 22 20.66 33.96 17.95
C ASN A 22 19.81 34.12 16.68
N VAL A 23 18.88 33.16 16.37
CA VAL A 23 18.04 33.27 15.15
C VAL A 23 16.58 33.60 15.49
N GLN A 24 16.22 33.63 16.78
CA GLN A 24 14.82 33.82 17.21
C GLN A 24 14.42 35.26 17.50
N THR A 25 15.34 36.24 17.48
CA THR A 25 15.03 37.62 17.91
C THR A 25 14.79 38.62 16.78
N ASP A 26 15.01 38.27 15.51
CA ASP A 26 14.90 39.26 14.41
C ASP A 26 13.62 39.06 13.53
N ILE A 27 12.69 38.15 13.87
CA ILE A 27 11.48 37.91 13.08
C ILE A 27 10.19 38.48 13.73
N GLU A 28 10.23 38.94 14.97
CA GLU A 28 9.03 39.42 15.68
C GLU A 28 8.63 40.89 15.43
N SER A 29 9.34 41.62 14.59
CA SER A 29 9.08 43.07 14.45
C SER A 29 8.29 43.51 13.20
N ALA A 30 7.84 42.60 12.37
CA ALA A 30 7.18 42.98 11.09
C ALA A 30 5.94 42.14 10.72
N ALA A 31 5.14 41.69 11.67
CA ALA A 31 3.86 41.05 11.37
C ALA A 31 2.70 41.88 11.93
N GLY A 32 2.21 42.80 11.09
CA GLY A 32 0.90 43.42 11.29
C GLY A 32 -0.20 42.37 11.38
N LYS A 33 -1.14 42.57 12.33
CA LYS A 33 -2.32 41.72 12.58
C LYS A 33 -3.16 41.49 11.32
N ALA A 34 -2.88 40.39 10.59
CA ALA A 34 -3.84 39.81 9.69
C ALA A 34 -4.58 38.71 10.46
N ALA A 35 -5.87 38.91 10.75
CA ALA A 35 -6.73 37.93 11.38
C ALA A 35 -6.87 36.72 10.44
N SER A 36 -6.29 35.59 10.81
CA SER A 36 -6.50 34.32 10.12
C SER A 36 -8.02 33.99 10.11
N PRO A 37 -8.60 33.60 8.97
CA PRO A 37 -9.99 33.18 8.93
C PRO A 37 -10.14 31.96 9.84
N LYS A 38 -10.99 32.04 10.87
CA LYS A 38 -11.36 30.89 11.71
C LYS A 38 -11.85 29.77 10.80
N ALA A 39 -11.10 28.69 10.68
CA ALA A 39 -11.52 27.49 9.99
C ALA A 39 -12.91 27.09 10.53
N ARG A 40 -13.89 27.04 9.65
CA ARG A 40 -15.28 26.67 9.99
C ARG A 40 -15.23 25.23 10.41
N LYS A 41 -15.54 24.92 11.67
CA LYS A 41 -15.60 23.53 12.17
C LYS A 41 -16.53 22.74 11.23
N PRO A 42 -16.15 21.53 10.80
CA PRO A 42 -16.97 20.71 9.93
C PRO A 42 -18.35 20.49 10.57
N LYS A 43 -19.41 20.55 9.75
CA LYS A 43 -20.77 20.37 10.22
C LYS A 43 -20.95 18.94 10.68
N LYS A 44 -21.36 18.74 11.94
CA LYS A 44 -21.66 17.42 12.47
C LYS A 44 -22.82 16.77 11.73
N GLU A 45 -22.69 15.52 11.36
CA GLU A 45 -23.70 14.69 10.70
C GLU A 45 -24.04 13.46 11.53
N ARG A 46 -25.13 12.78 11.19
CA ARG A 46 -25.57 11.59 11.92
C ARG A 46 -24.57 10.45 11.68
N LEU A 47 -24.25 9.71 12.74
CA LEU A 47 -23.33 8.57 12.67
C LEU A 47 -23.81 7.49 11.70
N ASP A 48 -25.10 7.17 11.67
CA ASP A 48 -25.66 6.19 10.73
C ASP A 48 -25.51 6.65 9.27
N ASP A 49 -25.79 7.92 8.97
CA ASP A 49 -25.63 8.46 7.61
C ASP A 49 -24.16 8.47 7.19
N LEU A 50 -23.24 8.88 8.09
CA LEU A 50 -21.82 8.88 7.85
C LEU A 50 -21.27 7.46 7.57
N LEU A 51 -21.65 6.49 8.39
CA LEU A 51 -21.21 5.10 8.25
C LEU A 51 -21.75 4.41 7.00
N ILE A 52 -22.95 4.76 6.55
CA ILE A 52 -23.52 4.29 5.29
C ILE A 52 -22.80 4.96 4.10
N ALA A 53 -22.59 6.28 4.15
CA ALA A 53 -21.84 7.01 3.12
C ALA A 53 -20.40 6.50 2.95
N GLN A 54 -19.77 6.07 4.03
CA GLN A 54 -18.43 5.43 4.02
C GLN A 54 -18.48 3.95 3.57
N GLY A 55 -19.66 3.40 3.22
CA GLY A 55 -19.80 2.00 2.86
C GLY A 55 -19.56 1.03 4.04
N ALA A 56 -19.48 1.56 5.26
CA ALA A 56 -19.27 0.74 6.45
C ALA A 56 -20.47 -0.12 6.79
N PHE A 57 -21.69 0.25 6.43
CA PHE A 57 -22.94 -0.49 6.61
C PHE A 57 -23.87 -0.31 5.41
N ALA A 58 -24.63 -1.34 5.06
CA ALA A 58 -25.58 -1.25 3.95
C ALA A 58 -26.89 -0.55 4.34
N SER A 59 -27.21 -0.49 5.63
CA SER A 59 -28.47 0.08 6.10
C SER A 59 -28.38 0.65 7.53
N ARG A 60 -29.32 1.55 7.87
CA ARG A 60 -29.45 2.10 9.24
C ARG A 60 -29.74 1.02 10.29
N ASP A 61 -30.47 -0.03 9.93
CA ASP A 61 -30.76 -1.14 10.83
C ASP A 61 -29.50 -1.94 11.19
N GLU A 62 -28.55 -2.05 10.27
CA GLU A 62 -27.25 -2.67 10.57
C GLU A 62 -26.44 -1.79 11.53
N VAL A 63 -26.40 -0.46 11.31
CA VAL A 63 -25.74 0.46 12.23
C VAL A 63 -26.36 0.38 13.62
N LEU A 64 -27.70 0.36 13.71
CA LEU A 64 -28.40 0.26 14.96
C LEU A 64 -28.04 -1.03 15.72
N ARG A 65 -28.03 -2.18 15.03
CA ARG A 65 -27.62 -3.46 15.62
C ARG A 65 -26.20 -3.42 16.14
N ALA A 66 -25.26 -2.84 15.38
CA ALA A 66 -23.86 -2.72 15.78
C ALA A 66 -23.68 -1.79 17.02
N VAL A 67 -24.44 -0.70 17.07
CA VAL A 67 -24.45 0.21 18.24
C VAL A 67 -25.01 -0.51 19.47
N MET A 68 -26.13 -1.22 19.34
CA MET A 68 -26.73 -2.03 20.43
C MET A 68 -25.80 -3.13 20.92
N ALA A 69 -25.05 -3.76 20.01
CA ALA A 69 -24.02 -4.77 20.32
C ALA A 69 -22.74 -4.18 20.96
N ARG A 70 -22.65 -2.86 21.15
CA ARG A 70 -21.43 -2.15 21.59
C ARG A 70 -20.22 -2.42 20.67
N GLU A 71 -20.45 -2.39 19.37
CA GLU A 71 -19.41 -2.59 18.37
C GLU A 71 -18.89 -1.27 17.75
N VAL A 72 -19.53 -0.14 18.07
CA VAL A 72 -19.18 1.18 17.52
C VAL A 72 -18.65 2.10 18.62
N ARG A 73 -17.43 2.61 18.46
CA ARG A 73 -16.85 3.68 19.28
C ARG A 73 -16.56 4.91 18.40
N VAL A 74 -16.76 6.07 18.97
CA VAL A 74 -16.39 7.37 18.37
C VAL A 74 -15.49 8.08 19.38
N ASP A 75 -14.30 8.48 18.96
CA ASP A 75 -13.29 9.10 19.82
C ASP A 75 -13.09 8.28 21.12
N ASP A 76 -12.89 6.95 20.98
CA ASP A 76 -12.70 5.96 22.03
C ASP A 76 -13.91 5.72 22.98
N VAL A 77 -15.07 6.36 22.75
CA VAL A 77 -16.29 6.18 23.56
C VAL A 77 -17.32 5.32 22.80
N TYR A 78 -17.86 4.29 23.47
CA TYR A 78 -18.99 3.56 22.92
C TYR A 78 -20.22 4.45 22.79
N VAL A 79 -20.76 4.54 21.57
CA VAL A 79 -21.97 5.32 21.34
C VAL A 79 -23.22 4.54 21.76
N SER A 80 -24.21 5.25 22.28
CA SER A 80 -25.49 4.68 22.72
C SER A 80 -26.61 4.83 21.67
N SER A 81 -26.37 5.57 20.58
CA SER A 81 -27.37 5.80 19.54
C SER A 81 -26.72 5.92 18.18
N ALA A 82 -27.30 5.25 17.18
CA ALA A 82 -26.90 5.37 15.77
C ALA A 82 -27.17 6.78 15.19
N ALA A 83 -28.07 7.55 15.81
CA ALA A 83 -28.44 8.89 15.36
C ALA A 83 -27.57 10.00 16.00
N VAL A 84 -26.57 9.67 16.82
CA VAL A 84 -25.68 10.67 17.41
C VAL A 84 -24.97 11.48 16.33
N LYS A 85 -24.84 12.80 16.56
CA LYS A 85 -24.13 13.68 15.61
C LYS A 85 -22.64 13.70 15.91
N VAL A 86 -21.85 13.27 14.94
CA VAL A 86 -20.40 13.20 15.02
C VAL A 86 -19.75 14.14 14.00
N SER A 87 -18.48 14.49 14.21
CA SER A 87 -17.69 15.15 13.16
C SER A 87 -17.40 14.16 12.04
N PRO A 88 -17.39 14.56 10.77
CA PRO A 88 -16.87 13.73 9.67
C PRO A 88 -15.40 13.27 9.88
N GLU A 89 -14.65 14.02 10.68
CA GLU A 89 -13.25 13.75 11.03
C GLU A 89 -13.09 12.94 12.34
N ALA A 90 -14.20 12.51 12.98
CA ALA A 90 -14.15 11.75 14.22
C ALA A 90 -13.48 10.38 13.99
N ASP A 91 -12.68 9.94 14.96
CA ASP A 91 -12.12 8.59 14.95
C ASP A 91 -13.21 7.56 15.25
N ILE A 92 -13.63 6.78 14.26
CA ILE A 92 -14.68 5.78 14.39
C ILE A 92 -14.08 4.38 14.36
N PHE A 93 -14.11 3.72 15.52
CA PHE A 93 -13.71 2.33 15.66
C PHE A 93 -14.93 1.40 15.59
N LEU A 94 -14.86 0.40 14.68
CA LEU A 94 -15.87 -0.64 14.53
C LEU A 94 -15.31 -1.99 15.02
N LYS A 95 -15.77 -2.45 16.18
CA LYS A 95 -15.43 -3.75 16.73
C LYS A 95 -16.00 -4.84 15.79
N ASN A 96 -15.21 -5.88 15.49
CA ASN A 96 -15.58 -7.02 14.64
C ASN A 96 -15.81 -6.70 13.15
N ARG A 97 -15.72 -5.47 12.67
CA ARG A 97 -15.71 -5.22 11.23
C ARG A 97 -14.31 -5.33 10.66
N LYS A 98 -14.16 -6.26 9.76
CA LYS A 98 -12.96 -6.36 8.95
C LYS A 98 -12.98 -5.18 7.97
N ARG A 99 -12.00 -4.27 8.07
CA ARG A 99 -11.82 -3.16 7.10
C ARG A 99 -11.72 -3.67 5.66
N TYR A 100 -11.11 -4.85 5.49
CA TYR A 100 -10.91 -5.52 4.22
C TYR A 100 -11.51 -6.92 4.26
N VAL A 101 -11.78 -7.51 3.09
CA VAL A 101 -12.31 -8.88 2.95
C VAL A 101 -11.41 -9.93 3.57
N SER A 102 -10.11 -9.65 3.72
CA SER A 102 -9.16 -10.51 4.43
C SER A 102 -8.08 -9.71 5.16
N ARG A 103 -7.27 -10.39 5.99
CA ARG A 103 -6.12 -9.77 6.69
C ARG A 103 -5.06 -9.22 5.74
N GLY A 104 -4.99 -9.74 4.49
CA GLY A 104 -4.07 -9.27 3.46
C GLY A 104 -4.17 -7.76 3.22
N GLY A 105 -5.38 -7.20 3.18
CA GLY A 105 -5.58 -5.76 2.99
C GLY A 105 -4.88 -4.88 4.03
N ARG A 106 -4.72 -5.37 5.28
CA ARG A 106 -3.95 -4.65 6.32
C ARG A 106 -2.45 -4.66 6.04
N LYS A 107 -1.92 -5.73 5.44
CA LYS A 107 -0.50 -5.81 5.05
C LYS A 107 -0.20 -4.77 3.99
N LEU A 108 -1.00 -4.75 2.90
CA LEU A 108 -0.81 -3.79 1.83
C LEU A 108 -1.03 -2.34 2.30
N GLN A 109 -2.06 -2.08 3.13
CA GLN A 109 -2.26 -0.74 3.69
C GLN A 109 -1.02 -0.25 4.45
N GLY A 110 -0.43 -1.12 5.28
CA GLY A 110 0.80 -0.76 6.00
C GLY A 110 1.97 -0.42 5.07
N ALA A 111 2.09 -1.12 3.92
CA ALA A 111 3.09 -0.79 2.90
C ALA A 111 2.79 0.54 2.21
N LEU A 112 1.53 0.76 1.79
CA LEU A 112 1.12 2.03 1.15
C LEU A 112 1.41 3.22 2.07
N ASP A 113 1.08 3.09 3.36
CA ASP A 113 1.32 4.13 4.37
C ASP A 113 2.81 4.37 4.59
N ALA A 114 3.60 3.31 4.77
CA ALA A 114 5.03 3.39 5.06
C ALA A 114 5.85 3.94 3.89
N PHE A 115 5.46 3.60 2.65
CA PHE A 115 6.14 4.07 1.45
C PHE A 115 5.56 5.39 0.91
N GLY A 116 4.47 5.89 1.47
CA GLY A 116 3.76 7.06 0.94
C GLY A 116 3.23 6.83 -0.47
N GLN A 117 2.85 5.57 -0.81
CA GLN A 117 2.45 5.21 -2.16
C GLN A 117 0.99 5.60 -2.40
N ASP A 118 0.77 6.58 -3.26
CA ASP A 118 -0.55 6.91 -3.79
C ASP A 118 -0.92 5.95 -4.93
N VAL A 119 -2.15 5.42 -4.89
CA VAL A 119 -2.66 4.47 -5.91
C VAL A 119 -3.88 5.03 -6.65
N ARG A 120 -4.30 6.27 -6.36
CA ARG A 120 -5.47 6.90 -6.98
C ARG A 120 -5.32 6.98 -8.49
N GLY A 121 -6.33 6.47 -9.20
CA GLY A 121 -6.35 6.46 -10.65
C GLY A 121 -5.43 5.45 -11.32
N MET A 122 -4.67 4.66 -10.55
CA MET A 122 -3.74 3.66 -11.09
C MET A 122 -4.47 2.43 -11.64
N ARG A 123 -3.87 1.83 -12.67
CA ARG A 123 -4.16 0.48 -13.14
C ARG A 123 -3.24 -0.49 -12.42
N CYS A 124 -3.82 -1.38 -11.63
CA CYS A 124 -3.09 -2.32 -10.78
C CYS A 124 -3.30 -3.76 -11.22
N ILE A 125 -2.35 -4.64 -10.88
CA ILE A 125 -2.51 -6.09 -10.92
C ILE A 125 -2.22 -6.66 -9.53
N ASP A 126 -3.10 -7.57 -9.06
CA ASP A 126 -3.00 -8.29 -7.78
C ASP A 126 -2.74 -9.77 -8.08
N ILE A 127 -1.47 -10.19 -7.94
CA ILE A 127 -1.00 -11.55 -8.23
C ILE A 127 -1.09 -12.38 -6.95
N GLY A 128 -1.88 -13.46 -6.99
CA GLY A 128 -2.25 -14.23 -5.81
C GLY A 128 -3.40 -13.58 -5.04
N SER A 129 -4.41 -13.08 -5.76
CA SER A 129 -5.50 -12.29 -5.19
C SER A 129 -6.33 -13.03 -4.13
N SER A 130 -6.43 -14.36 -4.18
CA SER A 130 -7.12 -15.20 -3.21
C SER A 130 -8.53 -14.65 -2.88
N THR A 131 -8.79 -14.26 -1.64
CA THR A 131 -10.06 -13.66 -1.22
C THR A 131 -10.22 -12.18 -1.62
N GLY A 132 -9.19 -11.55 -2.19
CA GLY A 132 -9.21 -10.17 -2.65
C GLY A 132 -8.80 -9.13 -1.59
N GLY A 133 -7.96 -9.51 -0.63
CA GLY A 133 -7.54 -8.60 0.43
C GLY A 133 -6.74 -7.41 -0.07
N PHE A 134 -5.76 -7.65 -0.93
CA PHE A 134 -4.95 -6.60 -1.57
C PHE A 134 -5.81 -5.78 -2.53
N THR A 135 -6.61 -6.44 -3.35
CA THR A 135 -7.58 -5.80 -4.25
C THR A 135 -8.51 -4.84 -3.51
N ASP A 136 -9.11 -5.29 -2.39
CA ASP A 136 -10.02 -4.45 -1.58
C ASP A 136 -9.28 -3.20 -1.02
N CYS A 137 -8.02 -3.37 -0.64
CA CYS A 137 -7.18 -2.25 -0.21
C CYS A 137 -6.94 -1.25 -1.35
N LEU A 138 -6.56 -1.72 -2.54
CA LEU A 138 -6.34 -0.88 -3.72
C LEU A 138 -7.61 -0.13 -4.12
N LEU A 139 -8.76 -0.81 -4.17
CA LEU A 139 -10.05 -0.21 -4.53
C LEU A 139 -10.47 0.88 -3.53
N GLN A 140 -10.30 0.63 -2.21
CA GLN A 140 -10.59 1.61 -1.17
C GLN A 140 -9.62 2.79 -1.21
N ALA A 141 -8.37 2.58 -1.64
CA ALA A 141 -7.37 3.63 -1.83
C ALA A 141 -7.52 4.40 -3.15
N GLY A 142 -8.50 4.03 -4.01
CA GLY A 142 -8.86 4.79 -5.21
C GLY A 142 -8.24 4.30 -6.52
N ALA A 143 -7.75 3.06 -6.59
CA ALA A 143 -7.31 2.47 -7.85
C ALA A 143 -8.43 2.51 -8.90
N ALA A 144 -8.08 2.85 -10.14
CA ALA A 144 -9.03 2.92 -11.25
C ALA A 144 -9.38 1.54 -11.82
N HIS A 145 -8.46 0.60 -11.73
CA HIS A 145 -8.63 -0.76 -12.25
C HIS A 145 -7.73 -1.73 -11.51
N VAL A 146 -8.21 -2.94 -11.23
CA VAL A 146 -7.42 -4.03 -10.64
C VAL A 146 -7.65 -5.34 -11.38
N ALA A 147 -6.61 -5.90 -11.99
CA ALA A 147 -6.60 -7.25 -12.54
C ALA A 147 -6.24 -8.25 -11.41
N CYS A 148 -7.19 -9.09 -11.02
CA CYS A 148 -7.03 -10.12 -9.98
C CYS A 148 -6.61 -11.44 -10.61
N VAL A 149 -5.37 -11.88 -10.36
CA VAL A 149 -4.83 -13.13 -10.91
C VAL A 149 -4.63 -14.15 -9.80
N ASP A 150 -5.20 -15.35 -9.96
CA ASP A 150 -5.03 -16.46 -9.03
C ASP A 150 -5.09 -17.82 -9.74
N VAL A 151 -4.28 -18.78 -9.27
CA VAL A 151 -4.30 -20.17 -9.76
C VAL A 151 -5.54 -20.92 -9.27
N ASN A 152 -6.13 -20.49 -8.17
CA ASN A 152 -7.35 -21.03 -7.60
C ASN A 152 -8.60 -20.49 -8.29
N TYR A 153 -9.76 -21.03 -7.92
CA TYR A 153 -11.06 -20.63 -8.44
C TYR A 153 -12.08 -20.43 -7.33
N GLY A 154 -12.92 -19.40 -7.44
CA GLY A 154 -14.06 -19.18 -6.56
C GLY A 154 -13.72 -18.67 -5.16
N GLN A 155 -12.47 -18.25 -4.92
CA GLN A 155 -12.05 -17.71 -3.61
C GLN A 155 -12.33 -16.22 -3.46
N LEU A 156 -12.34 -15.47 -4.57
CA LEU A 156 -12.51 -14.02 -4.56
C LEU A 156 -13.86 -13.62 -3.96
N ALA A 157 -13.84 -12.76 -2.95
CA ALA A 157 -15.04 -12.31 -2.26
C ALA A 157 -16.05 -11.68 -3.23
N TRP A 158 -17.34 -11.99 -3.03
CA TRP A 158 -18.41 -11.58 -3.95
C TRP A 158 -18.46 -10.08 -4.21
N LYS A 159 -18.28 -9.25 -3.17
CA LYS A 159 -18.28 -7.79 -3.33
C LYS A 159 -17.14 -7.29 -4.23
N ILE A 160 -15.98 -7.97 -4.22
CA ILE A 160 -14.83 -7.62 -5.07
C ILE A 160 -15.10 -8.05 -6.51
N ARG A 161 -15.63 -9.26 -6.69
CA ARG A 161 -15.98 -9.79 -8.01
C ARG A 161 -17.03 -8.95 -8.74
N GLN A 162 -17.88 -8.24 -8.01
CA GLN A 162 -18.94 -7.38 -8.59
C GLN A 162 -18.50 -5.92 -8.82
N ASP A 163 -17.33 -5.52 -8.37
CA ASP A 163 -16.83 -4.16 -8.60
C ASP A 163 -16.43 -4.01 -10.08
N GLU A 164 -17.01 -3.04 -10.76
CA GLU A 164 -16.79 -2.78 -12.20
C GLU A 164 -15.34 -2.46 -12.56
N ARG A 165 -14.52 -2.06 -11.57
CA ARG A 165 -13.09 -1.80 -11.72
C ARG A 165 -12.24 -3.08 -11.70
N VAL A 166 -12.83 -4.24 -11.41
CA VAL A 166 -12.11 -5.50 -11.22
C VAL A 166 -12.25 -6.40 -12.45
N ALA A 167 -11.11 -6.82 -13.00
CA ALA A 167 -11.02 -7.93 -13.95
C ALA A 167 -10.53 -9.20 -13.22
N VAL A 168 -11.20 -10.33 -13.43
CA VAL A 168 -10.94 -11.57 -12.69
C VAL A 168 -10.33 -12.63 -13.59
N PHE A 169 -9.12 -13.06 -13.27
CA PHE A 169 -8.34 -14.10 -13.97
C PHE A 169 -8.06 -15.24 -13.00
N GLU A 170 -9.06 -16.09 -12.76
CA GLU A 170 -8.92 -17.31 -11.96
C GLU A 170 -8.40 -18.48 -12.81
N ARG A 171 -7.83 -19.53 -12.16
CA ARG A 171 -7.14 -20.65 -12.81
C ARG A 171 -6.02 -20.19 -13.74
N THR A 172 -5.42 -19.07 -13.43
CA THR A 172 -4.40 -18.40 -14.25
C THR A 172 -3.05 -18.42 -13.53
N ASN A 173 -2.08 -19.06 -14.14
CA ASN A 173 -0.71 -19.05 -13.63
C ASN A 173 0.08 -17.89 -14.26
N ILE A 174 0.55 -16.97 -13.41
CA ILE A 174 1.28 -15.79 -13.85
C ILE A 174 2.53 -16.13 -14.70
N LYS A 175 3.15 -17.30 -14.50
CA LYS A 175 4.31 -17.73 -15.26
C LYS A 175 4.01 -18.02 -16.76
N THR A 176 2.75 -18.27 -17.08
CA THR A 176 2.32 -18.66 -18.43
C THR A 176 1.22 -17.79 -19.01
N ALA A 177 0.75 -16.82 -18.22
CA ALA A 177 -0.30 -15.90 -18.65
C ALA A 177 0.24 -14.91 -19.69
N ASP A 178 -0.58 -14.58 -20.69
CA ASP A 178 -0.27 -13.53 -21.65
C ASP A 178 -0.46 -12.15 -20.98
N PRO A 179 0.59 -11.32 -20.88
CA PRO A 179 0.50 -9.99 -20.30
C PRO A 179 -0.56 -9.10 -20.98
N VAL A 180 -0.75 -9.24 -22.29
CA VAL A 180 -1.74 -8.46 -23.04
C VAL A 180 -3.16 -8.87 -22.66
N GLU A 181 -3.43 -10.16 -22.50
CA GLU A 181 -4.74 -10.64 -22.04
C GLU A 181 -5.04 -10.19 -20.59
N LEU A 182 -4.01 -10.07 -19.74
CA LEU A 182 -4.16 -9.51 -18.39
C LEU A 182 -4.42 -8.01 -18.39
N GLY A 183 -4.17 -7.32 -19.49
CA GLY A 183 -4.37 -5.88 -19.65
C GLY A 183 -3.12 -5.04 -19.32
N ALA A 184 -1.91 -5.62 -19.43
CA ALA A 184 -0.67 -4.85 -19.31
C ALA A 184 -0.59 -3.71 -20.35
N PRO A 185 0.15 -2.64 -20.08
CA PRO A 185 0.99 -2.43 -18.89
C PRO A 185 0.21 -1.90 -17.68
N PHE A 186 0.76 -2.13 -16.49
CA PHE A 186 0.21 -1.67 -15.21
C PHE A 186 1.06 -0.55 -14.60
N ASP A 187 0.41 0.29 -13.76
CA ASP A 187 1.09 1.31 -12.97
C ASP A 187 1.66 0.74 -11.67
N LEU A 188 0.97 -0.28 -11.12
CA LEU A 188 1.34 -0.93 -9.87
C LEU A 188 1.12 -2.44 -9.96
N ILE A 189 2.16 -3.20 -9.62
CA ILE A 189 2.11 -4.64 -9.42
C ILE A 189 2.11 -4.90 -7.92
N VAL A 190 1.09 -5.60 -7.40
CA VAL A 190 1.11 -6.12 -6.03
C VAL A 190 1.06 -7.65 -6.06
N ILE A 191 1.75 -8.31 -5.10
CA ILE A 191 1.83 -9.76 -5.07
C ILE A 191 1.85 -10.30 -3.64
N ASP A 192 0.97 -11.29 -3.38
CA ASP A 192 0.88 -12.05 -2.13
C ASP A 192 0.65 -13.53 -2.46
N VAL A 193 1.70 -14.24 -2.86
CA VAL A 193 1.62 -15.67 -3.21
C VAL A 193 2.04 -16.56 -2.05
N SER A 194 1.60 -17.83 -2.07
CA SER A 194 1.97 -18.85 -1.09
C SER A 194 2.49 -20.10 -1.81
N PHE A 195 3.32 -20.88 -1.11
CA PHE A 195 3.92 -22.11 -1.60
C PHE A 195 4.98 -21.96 -2.70
N ILE A 196 5.28 -20.75 -3.11
CA ILE A 196 6.36 -20.40 -4.04
C ILE A 196 7.03 -19.14 -3.54
N GLY A 197 8.38 -19.09 -3.61
CA GLY A 197 9.14 -17.90 -3.29
C GLY A 197 8.90 -16.79 -4.32
N LEU A 198 8.89 -15.55 -3.87
CA LEU A 198 8.74 -14.36 -4.71
C LEU A 198 9.92 -14.25 -5.70
N ALA A 199 11.15 -14.58 -5.24
CA ALA A 199 12.34 -14.59 -6.08
C ALA A 199 12.19 -15.49 -7.34
N ALA A 200 11.45 -16.60 -7.24
CA ALA A 200 11.21 -17.51 -8.35
C ALA A 200 10.17 -17.00 -9.37
N LEU A 201 9.61 -15.80 -9.15
CA LEU A 201 8.61 -15.19 -10.03
C LEU A 201 9.08 -13.90 -10.69
N THR A 202 10.25 -13.38 -10.34
CA THR A 202 10.70 -12.05 -10.77
C THR A 202 10.75 -11.87 -12.29
N GLU A 203 11.12 -12.91 -13.04
CA GLU A 203 11.14 -12.88 -14.51
C GLU A 203 9.76 -12.66 -15.16
N THR A 204 8.67 -12.85 -14.40
CA THR A 204 7.31 -12.66 -14.93
C THR A 204 6.84 -11.21 -14.87
N PHE A 205 7.54 -10.33 -14.15
CA PHE A 205 7.07 -8.97 -13.89
C PHE A 205 7.44 -7.96 -14.99
N PRO A 206 8.63 -7.97 -15.62
CA PRO A 206 8.98 -7.01 -16.67
C PRO A 206 7.94 -6.87 -17.80
N PRO A 207 7.35 -7.96 -18.33
CA PRO A 207 6.33 -7.85 -19.38
C PRO A 207 5.02 -7.18 -18.93
N LEU A 208 4.80 -7.04 -17.61
CA LEU A 208 3.65 -6.36 -17.03
C LEU A 208 3.87 -4.86 -16.85
N CYS A 209 5.12 -4.41 -17.00
CA CYS A 209 5.55 -3.05 -16.73
C CYS A 209 5.39 -2.14 -17.94
N ARG A 210 5.32 -0.83 -17.67
CA ARG A 210 5.54 0.18 -18.70
C ARG A 210 7.00 0.19 -19.11
N GLU A 211 7.25 0.28 -20.42
CA GLU A 211 8.63 0.51 -20.88
C GLU A 211 9.14 1.82 -20.28
N PRO A 212 10.39 1.82 -19.75
CA PRO A 212 11.01 3.04 -19.28
C PRO A 212 11.09 4.05 -20.44
N ALA A 213 10.80 5.31 -20.16
CA ALA A 213 11.03 6.36 -21.15
C ALA A 213 12.53 6.38 -21.48
N LEU A 214 12.88 5.90 -22.66
CA LEU A 214 14.25 6.01 -23.17
C LEU A 214 14.61 7.49 -23.15
N CYS A 215 15.57 7.87 -22.31
CA CYS A 215 16.23 9.16 -22.43
C CYS A 215 16.78 9.24 -23.86
N ALA A 216 16.10 9.99 -24.73
CA ALA A 216 16.54 10.22 -26.09
C ALA A 216 17.87 11.03 -26.05
N GLN A 217 18.97 10.32 -25.82
CA GLN A 217 20.31 10.85 -26.09
C GLN A 217 20.60 10.64 -27.57
N GLY A 218 20.31 11.69 -28.34
CA GLY A 218 21.05 12.06 -29.52
C GLY A 218 20.93 11.20 -30.75
N VAL A 219 19.95 11.49 -31.64
CA VAL A 219 20.28 11.65 -33.06
C VAL A 219 19.50 12.86 -33.58
N ALA A 220 20.21 13.96 -33.81
CA ALA A 220 19.69 15.09 -34.54
C ALA A 220 19.50 14.72 -36.02
N SER A 221 18.26 14.57 -36.45
CA SER A 221 17.92 14.64 -37.90
C SER A 221 16.49 15.14 -38.00
N GLY A 222 16.35 16.34 -38.59
CA GLY A 222 15.19 17.18 -38.61
C GLY A 222 13.92 16.52 -39.14
N SER A 223 12.89 16.63 -38.34
CA SER A 223 11.50 16.87 -38.79
C SER A 223 10.69 17.29 -37.57
N GLN A 224 10.29 18.56 -37.53
CA GLN A 224 9.38 19.11 -36.52
C GLN A 224 7.97 18.56 -36.79
N VAL A 225 7.54 17.60 -35.97
CA VAL A 225 6.13 17.33 -35.76
C VAL A 225 5.86 17.59 -34.29
N ALA A 226 4.99 18.54 -34.02
CA ALA A 226 4.61 18.97 -32.70
C ALA A 226 4.08 17.78 -31.87
N SER A 227 4.89 17.29 -30.94
CA SER A 227 4.49 16.36 -29.88
C SER A 227 3.94 17.19 -28.70
N SER A 228 2.62 17.34 -28.67
CA SER A 228 1.92 17.87 -27.52
C SER A 228 2.08 16.91 -26.33
N ALA A 229 2.75 17.39 -25.28
CA ALA A 229 2.63 17.02 -23.88
C ALA A 229 2.37 15.50 -23.57
N MET A 230 3.32 14.63 -23.84
CA MET A 230 3.42 13.37 -23.12
C MET A 230 4.25 13.64 -21.86
N GLY A 231 3.56 13.84 -20.71
CA GLY A 231 4.20 13.84 -19.41
C GLY A 231 5.04 12.57 -19.26
N GLU A 232 6.20 12.68 -18.63
CA GLU A 232 7.06 11.53 -18.32
C GLU A 232 6.20 10.45 -17.65
N ALA A 233 6.03 9.32 -18.33
CA ALA A 233 5.25 8.21 -17.77
C ALA A 233 5.99 7.71 -16.52
N ASN A 234 5.34 7.78 -15.36
CA ASN A 234 5.91 7.25 -14.13
C ASN A 234 6.26 5.78 -14.31
N PRO A 235 7.39 5.32 -13.75
CA PRO A 235 7.78 3.91 -13.81
C PRO A 235 6.73 3.04 -13.13
N THR A 236 6.58 1.79 -13.59
CA THR A 236 5.75 0.82 -12.88
C THR A 236 6.32 0.58 -11.49
N VAL A 237 5.47 0.70 -10.48
CA VAL A 237 5.80 0.39 -9.09
C VAL A 237 5.49 -1.08 -8.81
N PHE A 238 6.33 -1.71 -8.02
CA PHE A 238 6.16 -3.06 -7.51
C PHE A 238 6.08 -3.03 -5.98
N ILE A 239 5.11 -3.75 -5.39
CA ILE A 239 5.02 -4.00 -3.96
C ILE A 239 4.75 -5.49 -3.74
N GLY A 240 5.75 -6.22 -3.29
CA GLY A 240 5.66 -7.66 -3.07
C GLY A 240 5.76 -8.05 -1.59
N LEU A 241 4.96 -9.03 -1.16
CA LEU A 241 5.04 -9.63 0.16
C LEU A 241 6.06 -10.76 0.15
N VAL A 242 7.20 -10.53 0.81
CA VAL A 242 8.23 -11.54 1.05
C VAL A 242 7.82 -12.38 2.24
N LYS A 243 7.75 -13.67 2.04
CA LYS A 243 7.40 -14.67 3.06
C LYS A 243 8.62 -15.55 3.31
N PRO A 244 9.41 -15.30 4.36
CA PRO A 244 10.65 -16.05 4.62
C PRO A 244 10.46 -17.56 4.59
N GLN A 245 9.31 -18.06 5.03
CA GLN A 245 9.00 -19.49 5.03
C GLN A 245 8.87 -20.13 3.64
N PHE A 246 8.72 -19.33 2.59
CA PHE A 246 8.67 -19.80 1.20
C PHE A 246 9.93 -19.44 0.40
N GLU A 247 10.81 -18.64 0.96
CA GLU A 247 12.11 -18.26 0.38
C GLU A 247 13.27 -19.06 1.02
N SER A 248 13.11 -19.51 2.28
CA SER A 248 14.13 -20.25 3.01
C SER A 248 14.15 -21.74 2.66
N ARG A 249 15.21 -22.42 3.08
CA ARG A 249 15.33 -23.88 2.99
C ARG A 249 14.44 -24.55 4.03
N HIS A 250 14.08 -25.80 3.77
CA HIS A 250 13.19 -26.56 4.67
C HIS A 250 13.77 -26.75 6.07
N ASP A 251 15.10 -26.90 6.19
CA ASP A 251 15.83 -27.08 7.46
C ASP A 251 15.98 -25.79 8.27
N GLU A 252 15.66 -24.64 7.69
CA GLU A 252 15.68 -23.32 8.34
C GLU A 252 14.34 -22.93 8.97
N THR A 253 13.33 -23.81 8.86
CA THR A 253 12.00 -23.59 9.44
C THR A 253 11.74 -24.51 10.62
N ASP A 254 11.18 -23.97 11.70
CA ASP A 254 10.64 -24.72 12.83
C ASP A 254 9.12 -24.82 12.69
N HIS A 255 8.62 -26.01 12.34
CA HIS A 255 7.20 -26.23 12.04
C HIS A 255 6.58 -25.19 11.08
N GLY A 256 7.32 -24.84 10.01
CA GLY A 256 6.88 -23.85 9.02
C GLY A 256 7.08 -22.38 9.44
N VAL A 257 7.75 -22.12 10.57
CA VAL A 257 8.04 -20.76 11.04
C VAL A 257 9.55 -20.50 11.00
N VAL A 258 9.96 -19.41 10.35
CA VAL A 258 11.35 -18.92 10.34
C VAL A 258 11.58 -18.04 11.57
N ARG A 259 12.24 -18.59 12.59
CA ARG A 259 12.50 -17.88 13.85
C ARG A 259 13.77 -17.06 13.82
N ASP A 260 14.78 -17.52 13.07
CA ASP A 260 16.06 -16.84 12.96
C ASP A 260 15.94 -15.57 12.13
N GLU A 261 16.29 -14.44 12.75
CA GLU A 261 16.25 -13.13 12.09
C GLU A 261 17.24 -13.02 10.93
N ALA A 262 18.43 -13.65 11.07
CA ALA A 262 19.42 -13.63 10.00
C ALA A 262 18.92 -14.36 8.74
N VAL A 263 18.18 -15.45 8.92
CA VAL A 263 17.53 -16.16 7.81
C VAL A 263 16.47 -15.28 7.17
N ARG A 264 15.62 -14.61 7.96
CA ARG A 264 14.58 -13.70 7.44
C ARG A 264 15.18 -12.56 6.61
N LEU A 265 16.22 -11.90 7.14
CA LEU A 265 16.88 -10.80 6.44
C LEU A 265 17.59 -11.26 5.16
N ARG A 266 18.22 -12.44 5.19
CA ARG A 266 18.83 -13.05 4.00
C ARG A 266 17.78 -13.28 2.90
N THR A 267 16.61 -13.84 3.24
CA THR A 267 15.53 -14.07 2.24
C THR A 267 15.02 -12.77 1.62
N VAL A 268 14.98 -11.69 2.38
CA VAL A 268 14.65 -10.35 1.85
C VAL A 268 15.72 -9.88 0.86
N GLU A 269 17.02 -10.08 1.17
CA GLU A 269 18.10 -9.69 0.28
C GLU A 269 18.17 -10.54 -0.99
N GLU A 270 17.86 -11.84 -0.90
CA GLU A 270 17.72 -12.73 -2.06
C GLU A 270 16.61 -12.25 -3.01
N VAL A 271 15.43 -11.88 -2.48
CA VAL A 271 14.34 -11.30 -3.27
C VAL A 271 14.72 -9.95 -3.86
N ARG A 272 15.42 -9.11 -3.10
CA ARG A 272 15.93 -7.83 -3.59
C ARG A 272 16.84 -8.03 -4.80
N SER A 273 17.85 -8.89 -4.67
CA SER A 273 18.80 -9.20 -5.74
C SER A 273 18.09 -9.73 -6.99
N ALA A 274 17.13 -10.65 -6.82
CA ALA A 274 16.37 -11.21 -7.93
C ALA A 274 15.49 -10.15 -8.65
N LEU A 275 14.98 -9.16 -7.93
CA LEU A 275 14.27 -8.03 -8.54
C LEU A 275 15.23 -7.11 -9.31
N GLU A 276 16.42 -6.84 -8.75
CA GLU A 276 17.42 -6.00 -9.40
C GLU A 276 17.96 -6.64 -10.69
N GLU A 277 18.12 -7.98 -10.72
CA GLU A 277 18.55 -8.74 -11.91
C GLU A 277 17.57 -8.61 -13.08
N VAL A 278 16.28 -8.37 -12.82
CA VAL A 278 15.26 -8.23 -13.88
C VAL A 278 14.84 -6.76 -14.10
N GLY A 279 15.67 -5.81 -13.68
CA GLY A 279 15.52 -4.39 -14.00
C GLY A 279 14.68 -3.57 -13.04
N PHE A 280 14.40 -4.06 -11.82
CA PHE A 280 13.78 -3.26 -10.78
C PHE A 280 14.81 -2.63 -9.85
N ALA A 281 14.62 -1.36 -9.49
CA ALA A 281 15.37 -0.70 -8.43
C ALA A 281 14.57 -0.78 -7.13
N VAL A 282 15.07 -1.52 -6.12
CA VAL A 282 14.43 -1.61 -4.81
C VAL A 282 14.60 -0.29 -4.06
N THR A 283 13.49 0.32 -3.65
CA THR A 283 13.44 1.65 -3.02
C THR A 283 13.06 1.60 -1.55
N GLY A 284 12.59 0.47 -1.06
CA GLY A 284 12.26 0.32 0.36
C GLY A 284 11.85 -1.10 0.74
N VAL A 285 12.06 -1.41 2.03
CA VAL A 285 11.61 -2.66 2.67
C VAL A 285 11.02 -2.29 4.02
N VAL A 286 9.86 -2.84 4.34
CA VAL A 286 9.22 -2.68 5.66
C VAL A 286 8.71 -4.01 6.17
N GLU A 287 8.72 -4.20 7.49
CA GLU A 287 8.06 -5.33 8.11
C GLU A 287 6.54 -5.19 7.99
N SER A 288 5.86 -6.29 7.71
CA SER A 288 4.40 -6.32 7.66
C SER A 288 3.80 -5.94 9.02
N PRO A 289 2.75 -5.09 9.07
CA PRO A 289 2.11 -4.69 10.33
C PRO A 289 1.41 -5.84 11.05
N ILE A 290 1.29 -6.99 10.41
CA ILE A 290 0.74 -8.21 11.00
C ILE A 290 1.53 -9.43 10.51
N THR A 291 1.67 -10.42 11.39
CA THR A 291 2.30 -11.70 11.06
C THR A 291 1.40 -12.56 10.15
N GLY A 292 2.03 -13.51 9.47
CA GLY A 292 1.36 -14.59 8.76
C GLY A 292 0.45 -15.44 9.67
N PRO A 293 -0.37 -16.36 9.11
CA PRO A 293 -1.31 -17.18 9.88
C PRO A 293 -0.65 -17.99 10.99
N GLU A 294 0.56 -18.49 10.76
CA GLU A 294 1.35 -19.34 11.68
C GLU A 294 2.33 -18.54 12.55
N GLY A 295 2.28 -17.19 12.45
CA GLY A 295 3.13 -16.30 13.23
C GLY A 295 4.44 -15.89 12.55
N ASN A 296 4.65 -16.24 11.29
CA ASN A 296 5.80 -15.77 10.52
C ASN A 296 5.83 -14.26 10.42
N VAL A 297 7.00 -13.67 10.65
CA VAL A 297 7.30 -12.28 10.29
C VAL A 297 7.46 -12.23 8.78
N GLU A 298 6.76 -11.32 8.14
CA GLU A 298 6.75 -11.13 6.69
C GLU A 298 7.17 -9.69 6.37
N TYR A 299 7.66 -9.44 5.16
CA TYR A 299 8.16 -8.13 4.75
C TYR A 299 7.50 -7.69 3.46
N LEU A 300 7.35 -6.37 3.26
CA LEU A 300 6.92 -5.79 2.00
C LEU A 300 8.10 -5.05 1.37
N VAL A 301 8.38 -5.39 0.13
CA VAL A 301 9.44 -4.77 -0.68
C VAL A 301 8.78 -3.86 -1.71
N ARG A 302 9.23 -2.59 -1.77
CA ARG A 302 8.86 -1.66 -2.84
C ARG A 302 10.00 -1.51 -3.83
N ALA A 303 9.69 -1.59 -5.11
CA ALA A 303 10.65 -1.37 -6.19
C ALA A 303 10.01 -0.56 -7.33
N GLU A 304 10.83 -0.03 -8.21
CA GLU A 304 10.43 0.67 -9.43
C GLU A 304 11.12 0.04 -10.64
N PHE A 305 10.36 -0.22 -11.70
CA PHE A 305 10.92 -0.78 -12.92
C PHE A 305 11.74 0.26 -13.66
N ARG A 306 12.99 -0.09 -14.00
CA ARG A 306 13.96 0.77 -14.69
C ARG A 306 14.38 0.24 -16.06
N GLY A 307 14.06 -1.06 -16.37
CA GLY A 307 14.41 -1.72 -17.62
C GLY A 307 15.73 -2.47 -17.56
#